data_ba0778567b17c87f5852cd20248aa887
#
_entry.id   ba0778567b17c87f5852cd20248aa887
#
_cell.length_a   1.000
_cell.length_b   1.000
_cell.length_c   1.000
_cell.angle_alpha   90.00
_cell.angle_beta   90.00
_cell.angle_gamma   90.00
#
_symmetry.space_group_name_H-M   'P 1'
#
loop_
_entity.id
_entity.type
_entity.pdbx_description
1 polymer ?
#
loop_
_entity_poly.entity_id
_entity_poly.type
_entity_poly.pdbx_seq_one_letter_code
_entity_poly.pdbx_strand_id
1 'polypeptide(L)'
;FLGVESDHISIRTSYAGLPEYQKSVDDPSSIRVHGLQYLLENLNADDRLLLVDDVFNSGYSIEAVITELQQKLRLNMPSEVKVATPYFKPSKNKTGRSPDYYVHEVDEWLVLPYELQGLSHDEIVNNKPSMAGILEQL
;
A
#
# COMPACT_ATOMS: atom_id res chain seq x y z
N PHE A 1 -4.27 -12.49 20.54
CA PHE A 1 -2.85 -12.66 20.80
C PHE A 1 -2.27 -11.48 21.58
N LEU A 2 -2.58 -10.25 21.18
CA LEU A 2 -2.19 -9.03 21.90
C LEU A 2 -3.29 -8.49 22.82
N GLY A 3 -4.45 -9.15 22.91
CA GLY A 3 -5.60 -8.69 23.70
C GLY A 3 -6.20 -7.38 23.22
N VAL A 4 -5.97 -7.01 21.97
CA VAL A 4 -6.53 -5.80 21.34
C VAL A 4 -7.79 -6.20 20.62
N GLU A 5 -8.91 -5.58 20.98
CA GLU A 5 -10.13 -5.68 20.19
C GLU A 5 -9.98 -4.79 18.94
N SER A 6 -10.01 -5.41 17.77
CA SER A 6 -9.89 -4.69 16.51
C SER A 6 -10.62 -5.43 15.40
N ASP A 7 -11.27 -4.68 14.53
CA ASP A 7 -11.73 -5.17 13.24
C ASP A 7 -10.67 -4.94 12.18
N HIS A 8 -10.62 -5.81 11.17
CA HIS A 8 -9.72 -5.65 10.05
C HIS A 8 -10.41 -5.96 8.73
N ILE A 9 -10.08 -5.19 7.72
CA ILE A 9 -10.57 -5.37 6.36
C ILE A 9 -9.42 -5.23 5.36
N SER A 10 -9.62 -5.80 4.18
CA SER A 10 -8.73 -5.56 3.05
C SER A 10 -9.24 -4.43 2.17
N ILE A 11 -8.36 -3.48 1.85
CA ILE A 11 -8.59 -2.42 0.89
C ILE A 11 -7.73 -2.69 -0.34
N ARG A 12 -8.25 -2.43 -1.52
CA ARG A 12 -7.49 -2.52 -2.76
C ARG A 12 -7.41 -1.16 -3.43
N THR A 13 -6.23 -0.77 -3.84
CA THR A 13 -6.01 0.35 -4.75
C THR A 13 -5.75 -0.16 -6.16
N SER A 14 -6.22 0.57 -7.16
CA SER A 14 -5.94 0.30 -8.57
C SER A 14 -5.75 1.61 -9.31
N TYR A 15 -4.93 1.59 -10.37
CA TYR A 15 -4.77 2.74 -11.23
C TYR A 15 -5.87 2.76 -12.30
N ALA A 16 -6.47 3.92 -12.52
CA ALA A 16 -7.44 4.11 -13.59
C ALA A 16 -6.69 4.39 -14.89
N GLY A 17 -6.59 3.38 -15.78
CA GLY A 17 -5.98 3.54 -17.10
C GLY A 17 -5.47 2.25 -17.70
N LEU A 18 -5.39 2.21 -19.03
CA LEU A 18 -4.84 1.13 -19.84
C LEU A 18 -3.32 0.98 -19.64
N PRO A 19 -2.69 -0.12 -20.10
CA PRO A 19 -1.40 -0.65 -19.65
C PRO A 19 -0.14 0.16 -19.99
N GLU A 20 -0.21 1.45 -20.14
CA GLU A 20 0.97 2.31 -20.09
C GLU A 20 1.37 2.55 -18.63
N TYR A 21 1.85 1.50 -18.01
CA TYR A 21 2.19 1.37 -16.60
C TYR A 21 3.14 2.46 -16.05
N GLN A 22 3.86 3.16 -16.89
CA GLN A 22 4.89 4.11 -16.46
C GLN A 22 4.42 5.57 -16.35
N LYS A 23 3.35 5.97 -17.01
CA LYS A 23 2.87 7.36 -16.97
C LYS A 23 1.81 7.63 -15.91
N SER A 24 1.08 6.61 -15.48
CA SER A 24 0.00 6.77 -14.48
C SER A 24 0.48 6.70 -13.03
N VAL A 25 1.70 6.25 -12.79
CA VAL A 25 2.27 6.12 -11.43
C VAL A 25 2.56 7.49 -10.79
N ASP A 26 2.67 8.53 -11.58
CA ASP A 26 2.98 9.89 -11.11
C ASP A 26 1.75 10.79 -10.90
N ASP A 27 0.53 10.28 -11.18
CA ASP A 27 -0.71 11.02 -10.97
C ASP A 27 -1.56 10.40 -9.85
N PRO A 28 -1.57 11.01 -8.64
CA PRO A 28 -2.38 10.51 -7.52
C PRO A 28 -3.87 10.45 -7.83
N SER A 29 -4.37 11.30 -8.72
CA SER A 29 -5.80 11.37 -9.09
C SER A 29 -6.27 10.15 -9.88
N SER A 30 -5.33 9.36 -10.41
CA SER A 30 -5.63 8.12 -11.14
C SER A 30 -5.87 6.92 -10.23
N ILE A 31 -5.61 7.02 -8.93
CA ILE A 31 -5.76 5.92 -7.98
C ILE A 31 -7.22 5.79 -7.55
N ARG A 32 -7.79 4.61 -7.79
CA ARG A 32 -9.11 4.22 -7.30
C ARG A 32 -8.98 3.33 -6.08
N VAL A 33 -9.79 3.60 -5.07
CA VAL A 33 -9.84 2.83 -3.83
C VAL A 33 -11.09 1.96 -3.82
N HIS A 34 -10.94 0.70 -3.45
CA HIS A 34 -12.01 -0.29 -3.40
C HIS A 34 -12.08 -0.95 -2.03
N GLY A 35 -13.28 -1.38 -1.63
CA GLY A 35 -13.48 -2.13 -0.39
C GLY A 35 -13.70 -1.25 0.85
N LEU A 36 -14.02 0.03 0.68
CA LEU A 36 -14.23 0.96 1.81
C LEU A 36 -15.60 0.83 2.47
N GLN A 37 -16.55 0.06 1.90
CA GLN A 37 -17.94 0.06 2.34
C GLN A 37 -18.07 -0.21 3.84
N TYR A 38 -17.39 -1.22 4.34
CA TYR A 38 -17.43 -1.56 5.77
C TYR A 38 -16.96 -0.40 6.66
N LEU A 39 -15.87 0.28 6.29
CA LEU A 39 -15.36 1.43 7.05
C LEU A 39 -16.36 2.58 7.03
N LEU A 40 -17.00 2.83 5.89
CA LEU A 40 -17.98 3.92 5.76
C LEU A 40 -19.22 3.69 6.61
N GLU A 41 -19.58 2.44 6.88
CA GLU A 41 -20.74 2.07 7.68
C GLU A 41 -20.45 1.98 9.18
N ASN A 42 -19.21 1.71 9.57
CA ASN A 42 -18.88 1.37 10.96
C ASN A 42 -17.90 2.34 11.63
N LEU A 43 -17.11 3.10 10.85
CA LEU A 43 -16.07 3.96 11.40
C LEU A 43 -16.64 5.28 11.93
N ASN A 44 -16.18 5.69 13.11
CA ASN A 44 -16.59 6.92 13.79
C ASN A 44 -15.37 7.77 14.19
N ALA A 45 -15.63 9.03 14.52
CA ALA A 45 -14.57 10.00 14.87
C ALA A 45 -13.72 9.61 16.08
N ASP A 46 -14.28 8.85 17.03
CA ASP A 46 -13.61 8.38 18.23
C ASP A 46 -12.78 7.11 18.02
N ASP A 47 -12.90 6.49 16.85
CA ASP A 47 -12.12 5.32 16.51
C ASP A 47 -10.68 5.67 16.15
N ARG A 48 -9.82 4.65 16.13
CA ARG A 48 -8.45 4.74 15.67
C ARG A 48 -8.25 3.88 14.45
N LEU A 49 -7.71 4.46 13.39
CA LEU A 49 -7.48 3.77 12.14
C LEU A 49 -5.98 3.50 11.94
N LEU A 50 -5.63 2.24 11.75
CA LEU A 50 -4.30 1.83 11.32
C LEU A 50 -4.37 1.30 9.89
N LEU A 51 -3.70 1.98 8.97
CA LEU A 51 -3.49 1.52 7.61
C LEU A 51 -2.18 0.72 7.55
N VAL A 52 -2.26 -0.52 7.06
CA VAL A 52 -1.11 -1.40 6.92
C VAL A 52 -0.89 -1.70 5.44
N ASP A 53 0.32 -1.47 4.97
CA ASP A 53 0.75 -1.76 3.60
C ASP A 53 2.08 -2.51 3.64
N ASP A 54 2.48 -3.17 2.56
CA ASP A 54 3.73 -3.93 2.49
C ASP A 54 4.96 -3.05 2.22
N VAL A 55 4.81 -2.05 1.35
CA VAL A 55 5.87 -1.10 1.01
C VAL A 55 5.32 0.31 0.89
N PHE A 56 5.80 1.21 1.73
CA PHE A 56 5.57 2.63 1.55
C PHE A 56 6.60 3.20 0.56
N ASN A 57 6.20 3.33 -0.69
CA ASN A 57 7.02 3.85 -1.78
C ASN A 57 6.70 5.34 -2.01
N SER A 58 5.92 5.69 -3.03
CA SER A 58 5.52 7.09 -3.29
C SER A 58 4.60 7.68 -2.23
N GLY A 59 3.88 6.85 -1.49
CA GLY A 59 2.87 7.25 -0.53
C GLY A 59 1.49 7.52 -1.14
N TYR A 60 1.38 7.57 -2.46
CA TYR A 60 0.14 7.95 -3.15
C TYR A 60 -1.04 7.02 -2.87
N SER A 61 -0.82 5.70 -2.76
CA SER A 61 -1.87 4.74 -2.43
C SER A 61 -2.49 5.03 -1.07
N ILE A 62 -1.66 5.26 -0.07
CA ILE A 62 -2.09 5.60 1.29
C ILE A 62 -2.81 6.95 1.30
N GLU A 63 -2.28 7.95 0.60
CA GLU A 63 -2.91 9.27 0.53
C GLU A 63 -4.26 9.23 -0.18
N ALA A 64 -4.39 8.43 -1.24
CA ALA A 64 -5.67 8.21 -1.91
C ALA A 64 -6.71 7.58 -0.98
N VAL A 65 -6.33 6.57 -0.19
CA VAL A 65 -7.22 5.94 0.81
C VAL A 65 -7.67 6.96 1.85
N ILE A 66 -6.74 7.71 2.43
CA ILE A 66 -7.05 8.71 3.46
C ILE A 66 -7.96 9.80 2.90
N THR A 67 -7.65 10.32 1.71
CA THR A 67 -8.44 11.36 1.05
C THR A 67 -9.87 10.89 0.77
N GLU A 68 -10.01 9.68 0.24
CA GLU A 68 -11.32 9.08 -0.04
C GLU A 68 -12.15 8.90 1.24
N LEU A 69 -11.52 8.42 2.33
CA LEU A 69 -12.17 8.30 3.64
C LEU A 69 -12.58 9.67 4.18
N GLN A 70 -11.71 10.67 4.13
CA GLN A 70 -12.03 12.03 4.59
C GLN A 70 -13.22 12.62 3.84
N GLN A 71 -13.27 12.44 2.52
CA GLN A 71 -14.36 12.97 1.70
C GLN A 71 -15.70 12.30 2.02
N LYS A 72 -15.70 11.00 2.30
CA LYS A 72 -16.92 10.21 2.52
C LYS A 72 -17.38 10.24 3.97
N LEU A 73 -16.48 10.10 4.93
CA LEU A 73 -16.80 10.07 6.36
C LEU A 73 -17.06 11.46 6.93
N ARG A 74 -16.39 12.49 6.40
CA ARG A 74 -16.53 13.88 6.88
C ARG A 74 -16.30 13.98 8.39
N LEU A 75 -17.35 14.31 9.15
CA LEU A 75 -17.29 14.46 10.61
C LEU A 75 -17.04 13.14 11.36
N ASN A 76 -17.29 12.00 10.72
CA ASN A 76 -17.03 10.68 11.28
C ASN A 76 -15.60 10.18 11.00
N MET A 77 -14.79 10.97 10.29
CA MET A 77 -13.39 10.58 10.06
C MET A 77 -12.62 10.52 11.38
N PRO A 78 -11.95 9.40 11.69
CA PRO A 78 -11.11 9.30 12.87
C PRO A 78 -10.06 10.41 12.92
N SER A 79 -9.89 10.98 14.11
CA SER A 79 -8.85 11.98 14.35
C SER A 79 -7.45 11.37 14.38
N GLU A 80 -7.35 10.08 14.70
CA GLU A 80 -6.10 9.33 14.75
C GLU A 80 -6.05 8.31 13.61
N VAL A 81 -5.26 8.63 12.58
CA VAL A 81 -4.97 7.75 11.46
C VAL A 81 -3.47 7.51 11.40
N LYS A 82 -3.06 6.27 11.63
CA LYS A 82 -1.68 5.81 11.60
C LYS A 82 -1.40 4.92 10.41
N VAL A 83 -0.15 4.89 9.98
CA VAL A 83 0.32 4.06 8.86
C VAL A 83 1.47 3.18 9.34
N ALA A 84 1.39 1.89 9.05
CA ALA A 84 2.43 0.93 9.34
C ALA A 84 2.85 0.18 8.08
N THR A 85 4.15 -0.06 7.91
CA THR A 85 4.70 -0.80 6.79
C THR A 85 5.99 -1.52 7.20
N PRO A 86 6.27 -2.75 6.74
CA PRO A 86 7.58 -3.34 6.94
C PRO A 86 8.69 -2.61 6.19
N TYR A 87 8.42 -2.06 5.01
CA TYR A 87 9.43 -1.38 4.20
C TYR A 87 9.02 0.05 3.86
N PHE A 88 9.92 0.99 4.13
CA PHE A 88 9.78 2.39 3.77
C PHE A 88 10.90 2.80 2.80
N LYS A 89 10.54 3.53 1.73
CA LYS A 89 11.46 4.08 0.73
C LYS A 89 11.48 5.61 0.78
N PRO A 90 12.32 6.22 1.62
CA PRO A 90 12.30 7.68 1.82
C PRO A 90 12.59 8.46 0.54
N SER A 91 13.54 8.00 -0.29
CA SER A 91 13.93 8.69 -1.53
C SER A 91 12.84 8.69 -2.60
N LYS A 92 11.86 7.76 -2.49
CA LYS A 92 10.74 7.63 -3.42
C LYS A 92 9.47 8.31 -2.94
N ASN A 93 9.42 8.71 -1.67
CA ASN A 93 8.26 9.37 -1.09
C ASN A 93 8.00 10.70 -1.79
N LYS A 94 6.79 10.85 -2.33
CA LYS A 94 6.32 12.03 -3.06
C LYS A 94 5.20 12.75 -2.32
N THR A 95 4.82 12.27 -1.14
CA THR A 95 3.77 12.85 -0.30
C THR A 95 4.38 13.57 0.90
N GLY A 96 3.63 14.41 1.55
CA GLY A 96 4.05 15.05 2.80
C GLY A 96 3.99 14.12 4.02
N ARG A 97 3.50 12.87 3.86
CA ARG A 97 3.34 11.88 4.92
C ARG A 97 4.42 10.83 4.83
N SER A 98 5.00 10.46 5.96
CA SER A 98 5.79 9.23 6.14
C SER A 98 4.98 8.21 6.93
N PRO A 99 5.30 6.90 6.85
CA PRO A 99 4.68 5.92 7.73
C PRO A 99 5.00 6.23 9.20
N ASP A 100 4.03 6.03 10.08
CA ASP A 100 4.21 6.21 11.53
C ASP A 100 5.05 5.08 12.13
N TYR A 101 4.94 3.89 11.55
CA TYR A 101 5.68 2.69 11.96
C TYR A 101 6.25 1.98 10.74
N TYR A 102 7.54 1.69 10.78
CA TYR A 102 8.20 0.85 9.77
C TYR A 102 9.33 0.04 10.40
N VAL A 103 9.73 -1.04 9.74
CA VAL A 103 10.78 -1.93 10.23
C VAL A 103 12.09 -1.66 9.51
N HIS A 104 12.03 -1.53 8.18
CA HIS A 104 13.20 -1.35 7.33
C HIS A 104 13.07 -0.11 6.47
N GLU A 105 14.13 0.71 6.48
CA GLU A 105 14.30 1.82 5.54
C GLU A 105 15.21 1.33 4.41
N VAL A 106 14.72 1.36 3.17
CA VAL A 106 15.42 0.81 2.01
C VAL A 106 15.11 1.66 0.79
N ASP A 107 16.12 1.92 -0.03
CA ASP A 107 15.95 2.62 -1.31
C ASP A 107 16.13 1.67 -2.51
N GLU A 108 16.59 0.46 -2.25
CA GLU A 108 16.81 -0.56 -3.26
C GLU A 108 15.50 -1.12 -3.82
N TRP A 109 15.58 -1.76 -4.97
CA TRP A 109 14.45 -2.49 -5.53
C TRP A 109 14.14 -3.71 -4.67
N LEU A 110 12.91 -3.78 -4.17
CA LEU A 110 12.41 -4.94 -3.42
C LEU A 110 11.63 -5.85 -4.36
N VAL A 111 11.85 -7.14 -4.23
CA VAL A 111 11.01 -8.17 -4.83
C VAL A 111 10.40 -8.96 -3.69
N LEU A 112 9.10 -8.85 -3.53
CA LEU A 112 8.38 -9.55 -2.47
C LEU A 112 7.96 -10.94 -2.95
N PRO A 113 7.89 -11.94 -2.06
CA PRO A 113 7.63 -13.34 -2.47
C PRO A 113 6.38 -13.53 -3.33
N TYR A 114 5.31 -12.78 -3.04
CA TYR A 114 4.06 -12.87 -3.79
C TYR A 114 4.14 -12.27 -5.21
N GLU A 115 5.14 -11.41 -5.50
CA GLU A 115 5.36 -10.88 -6.84
C GLU A 115 5.88 -11.94 -7.82
N LEU A 116 6.38 -13.06 -7.31
CA LEU A 116 6.86 -14.19 -8.10
C LEU A 116 5.76 -15.22 -8.33
N GLN A 117 4.67 -15.14 -7.59
CA GLN A 117 3.59 -16.12 -7.66
C GLN A 117 2.85 -16.00 -9.00
N GLY A 118 2.79 -17.11 -9.73
CA GLY A 118 2.13 -17.19 -11.04
C GLY A 118 3.01 -16.82 -12.23
N LEU A 119 4.28 -16.44 -12.00
CA LEU A 119 5.26 -16.26 -13.06
C LEU A 119 5.98 -17.58 -13.36
N SER A 120 6.24 -17.85 -14.64
CA SER A 120 7.11 -18.93 -15.06
C SER A 120 8.59 -18.58 -14.80
N HIS A 121 9.46 -19.61 -14.75
CA HIS A 121 10.89 -19.42 -14.60
C HIS A 121 11.47 -18.46 -15.64
N ASP A 122 11.07 -18.61 -16.91
CA ASP A 122 11.55 -17.77 -18.00
C ASP A 122 11.10 -16.29 -17.85
N GLU A 123 9.87 -16.07 -17.39
CA GLU A 123 9.37 -14.72 -17.11
C GLU A 123 10.14 -14.05 -15.96
N ILE A 124 10.48 -14.81 -14.93
CA ILE A 124 11.27 -14.29 -13.81
C ILE A 124 12.70 -13.95 -14.27
N VAL A 125 13.35 -14.82 -14.98
CA VAL A 125 14.73 -14.61 -15.48
C VAL A 125 14.79 -13.40 -16.42
N ASN A 126 13.82 -13.26 -17.32
CA ASN A 126 13.80 -12.19 -18.30
C ASN A 126 13.44 -10.82 -17.71
N ASN A 127 12.52 -10.78 -16.74
CA ASN A 127 12.01 -9.52 -16.19
C ASN A 127 12.62 -9.14 -14.85
N LYS A 128 13.18 -10.12 -14.12
CA LYS A 128 13.80 -9.93 -12.80
C LYS A 128 15.14 -10.69 -12.72
N PRO A 129 16.15 -10.32 -13.50
CA PRO A 129 17.41 -11.08 -13.61
C PRO A 129 18.17 -11.21 -12.29
N SER A 130 17.97 -10.28 -11.35
CA SER A 130 18.55 -10.38 -10.00
C SER A 130 18.02 -11.56 -9.17
N MET A 131 16.90 -12.16 -9.57
CA MET A 131 16.27 -13.29 -8.90
C MET A 131 16.72 -14.65 -9.45
N ALA A 132 17.41 -14.67 -10.60
CA ALA A 132 17.83 -15.92 -11.24
C ALA A 132 18.66 -16.82 -10.32
N GLY A 133 19.59 -16.24 -9.55
CA GLY A 133 20.42 -16.99 -8.61
C GLY A 133 19.68 -17.54 -7.37
N ILE A 134 18.50 -17.03 -7.06
CA ILE A 134 17.67 -17.49 -5.94
C ILE A 134 16.80 -18.67 -6.40
N LEU A 135 16.32 -18.62 -7.65
CA LEU A 135 15.49 -19.68 -8.23
C LEU A 135 16.23 -21.00 -8.42
N GLU A 136 17.55 -20.96 -8.59
CA GLU A 136 18.38 -22.18 -8.66
C GLU A 136 18.50 -22.90 -7.30
N GLN A 137 18.06 -22.28 -6.21
CA GLN A 137 18.13 -22.82 -4.85
C GLN A 137 16.77 -23.30 -4.31
N LEU A 138 15.70 -23.12 -5.08
CA LEU A 138 14.34 -23.56 -4.75
C LEU A 138 13.97 -24.82 -5.54
#